data_b55789224004bdafbf8aa4797c137110
#
_entry.id   b55789224004bdafbf8aa4797c137110
#
_cell.length_a   1.000
_cell.length_b   1.000
_cell.length_c   1.000
_cell.angle_alpha   90.00
_cell.angle_beta   90.00
_cell.angle_gamma   90.00
#
_symmetry.space_group_name_H-M   'P 1'
#
loop_
_entity.id
_entity.type
_entity.pdbx_description
1 polymer ?
#
loop_
_entity_poly.entity_id
_entity_poly.type
_entity_poly.pdbx_seq_one_letter_code
_entity_poly.pdbx_strand_id
1 'polypeptide(L)'
;MRRKDSYEYRCQCFRYLLSKDILPSSEEVNDWAVPWLVFCHYAPYDFMLREPGSPKYGIPIPMFNLVYHDCLVIPWMMEKLPEEDYMLYALLNGGAPYLIRDPAYLGIDGAFTLEEEMPWEKHLERVRIVSDFHENVGDAELVKHEILDDKGFRQRSTFANGYAVEVDLQTGSYSISKE
;
A
#
# COMPACT_ATOMS: atom_id res chain seq x y z
N MET A 1 -31.58 12.61 -4.52
CA MET A 1 -31.06 11.59 -3.58
C MET A 1 -30.10 12.27 -2.61
N ARG A 2 -30.32 12.15 -1.31
CA ARG A 2 -29.46 12.75 -0.28
C ARG A 2 -28.22 11.84 -0.07
N ARG A 3 -27.12 12.38 0.47
CA ARG A 3 -25.91 11.58 0.80
C ARG A 3 -26.22 10.38 1.69
N LYS A 4 -27.11 10.56 2.68
CA LYS A 4 -27.56 9.49 3.58
C LYS A 4 -28.23 8.34 2.80
N ASP A 5 -29.10 8.64 1.86
CA ASP A 5 -29.80 7.62 1.06
C ASP A 5 -28.79 6.83 0.21
N SER A 6 -27.80 7.51 -0.39
CA SER A 6 -26.71 6.86 -1.15
C SER A 6 -25.87 5.93 -0.28
N TYR A 7 -25.50 6.34 0.94
CA TYR A 7 -24.79 5.52 1.90
C TYR A 7 -25.58 4.27 2.26
N GLU A 8 -26.86 4.41 2.61
CA GLU A 8 -27.71 3.28 2.99
C GLU A 8 -27.84 2.25 1.86
N TYR A 9 -28.01 2.68 0.61
CA TYR A 9 -28.05 1.79 -0.56
C TYR A 9 -26.72 1.04 -0.77
N ARG A 10 -25.59 1.72 -0.64
CA ARG A 10 -24.27 1.07 -0.77
C ARG A 10 -24.06 0.03 0.34
N CYS A 11 -24.40 0.33 1.57
CA CYS A 11 -24.36 -0.63 2.67
C CYS A 11 -25.26 -1.85 2.42
N GLN A 12 -26.44 -1.65 1.82
CA GLN A 12 -27.32 -2.76 1.44
C GLN A 12 -26.69 -3.64 0.35
N CYS A 13 -26.01 -3.05 -0.64
CA CYS A 13 -25.28 -3.81 -1.66
C CYS A 13 -24.19 -4.69 -1.01
N PHE A 14 -23.37 -4.14 -0.11
CA PHE A 14 -22.33 -4.91 0.57
C PHE A 14 -22.94 -6.05 1.43
N ARG A 15 -24.00 -5.78 2.19
CA ARG A 15 -24.69 -6.82 2.96
C ARG A 15 -25.22 -7.93 2.06
N TYR A 16 -25.77 -7.57 0.89
CA TYR A 16 -26.25 -8.55 -0.06
C TYR A 16 -25.12 -9.43 -0.59
N LEU A 17 -23.97 -8.85 -0.98
CA LEU A 17 -22.79 -9.60 -1.42
C LEU A 17 -22.30 -10.56 -0.34
N LEU A 18 -22.11 -10.08 0.87
CA LEU A 18 -21.69 -10.90 2.01
C LEU A 18 -22.68 -12.01 2.33
N SER A 19 -24.00 -11.78 2.16
CA SER A 19 -25.02 -12.83 2.33
C SER A 19 -24.99 -13.93 1.25
N LYS A 20 -24.18 -13.75 0.22
CA LYS A 20 -23.92 -14.69 -0.87
C LYS A 20 -22.50 -15.27 -0.82
N ASP A 21 -21.80 -15.11 0.31
CA ASP A 21 -20.42 -15.52 0.50
C ASP A 21 -19.46 -14.88 -0.53
N ILE A 22 -19.82 -13.68 -1.04
CA ILE A 22 -18.98 -12.88 -1.93
C ILE A 22 -18.26 -11.83 -1.09
N LEU A 23 -16.92 -11.88 -1.10
CA LEU A 23 -16.07 -10.93 -0.41
C LEU A 23 -15.91 -9.66 -1.25
N PRO A 24 -16.43 -8.50 -0.80
CA PRO A 24 -16.32 -7.26 -1.55
C PRO A 24 -14.89 -6.73 -1.57
N SER A 25 -14.50 -6.17 -2.70
CA SER A 25 -13.28 -5.39 -2.86
C SER A 25 -13.59 -4.03 -3.48
N SER A 26 -12.65 -3.10 -3.41
CA SER A 26 -12.77 -1.78 -4.03
C SER A 26 -11.45 -1.35 -4.63
N GLU A 27 -11.51 -0.53 -5.66
CA GLU A 27 -10.32 0.12 -6.22
C GLU A 27 -9.77 1.16 -5.25
N GLU A 28 -10.64 1.99 -4.70
CA GLU A 28 -10.32 2.95 -3.65
C GLU A 28 -11.17 2.71 -2.41
N VAL A 29 -10.68 3.11 -1.24
CA VAL A 29 -11.39 2.95 0.01
C VAL A 29 -11.66 4.30 0.67
N ASN A 30 -12.83 4.38 1.28
CA ASN A 30 -13.19 5.41 2.24
C ASN A 30 -13.41 4.76 3.61
N ASP A 31 -13.19 5.50 4.68
CA ASP A 31 -13.33 5.07 6.07
C ASP A 31 -14.64 4.32 6.35
N TRP A 32 -15.78 4.81 5.83
CA TRP A 32 -17.09 4.20 6.03
C TRP A 32 -17.25 2.83 5.32
N ALA A 33 -16.41 2.53 4.32
CA ALA A 33 -16.48 1.28 3.56
C ALA A 33 -15.65 0.16 4.16
N VAL A 34 -14.66 0.48 5.00
CA VAL A 34 -13.76 -0.49 5.64
C VAL A 34 -14.50 -1.69 6.28
N PRO A 35 -15.60 -1.54 7.03
CA PRO A 35 -16.29 -2.68 7.63
C PRO A 35 -16.90 -3.69 6.64
N TRP A 36 -16.90 -3.36 5.34
CA TRP A 36 -17.54 -4.15 4.29
C TRP A 36 -16.54 -4.78 3.32
N LEU A 37 -15.31 -4.28 3.30
CA LEU A 37 -14.30 -4.65 2.32
C LEU A 37 -13.29 -5.62 2.94
N VAL A 38 -12.75 -6.51 2.12
CA VAL A 38 -11.65 -7.41 2.50
C VAL A 38 -10.35 -6.97 1.84
N PHE A 39 -10.49 -6.33 0.68
CA PHE A 39 -9.37 -5.96 -0.18
C PHE A 39 -9.62 -4.58 -0.80
N CYS A 40 -8.58 -3.76 -0.83
CA CYS A 40 -8.58 -2.46 -1.50
C CYS A 40 -7.32 -2.31 -2.33
N HIS A 41 -7.47 -2.02 -3.63
CA HIS A 41 -6.35 -1.86 -4.55
C HIS A 41 -5.45 -0.67 -4.21
N TYR A 42 -6.06 0.42 -3.71
CA TYR A 42 -5.33 1.65 -3.41
C TYR A 42 -5.74 2.19 -2.05
N ALA A 43 -4.79 2.25 -1.11
CA ALA A 43 -4.95 3.13 0.04
C ALA A 43 -4.59 4.56 -0.37
N PRO A 44 -5.22 5.59 0.21
CA PRO A 44 -4.81 6.96 -0.01
C PRO A 44 -3.35 7.16 0.40
N TYR A 45 -2.51 7.44 -0.59
CA TYR A 45 -1.10 7.74 -0.40
C TYR A 45 -0.65 8.81 -1.41
N ASP A 46 0.20 9.71 -0.98
CA ASP A 46 0.55 10.92 -1.74
C ASP A 46 1.05 10.64 -3.17
N PHE A 47 1.92 9.64 -3.35
CA PHE A 47 2.49 9.34 -4.66
C PHE A 47 1.45 8.86 -5.69
N MET A 48 0.36 8.24 -5.24
CA MET A 48 -0.72 7.78 -6.11
C MET A 48 -1.57 8.92 -6.65
N LEU A 49 -1.48 10.09 -6.04
CA LEU A 49 -2.20 11.30 -6.42
C LEU A 49 -1.38 12.23 -7.31
N ARG A 50 -0.12 11.86 -7.61
CA ARG A 50 0.80 12.68 -8.39
C ARG A 50 1.04 12.09 -9.77
N GLU A 51 1.13 12.95 -10.75
CA GLU A 51 1.70 12.57 -12.03
C GLU A 51 3.21 12.30 -11.89
N PRO A 52 3.77 11.29 -12.60
CA PRO A 52 5.21 11.05 -12.60
C PRO A 52 6.01 12.32 -12.91
N GLY A 53 7.08 12.56 -12.16
CA GLY A 53 7.92 13.76 -12.31
C GLY A 53 7.37 15.03 -11.69
N SER A 54 6.19 15.02 -11.07
CA SER A 54 5.67 16.17 -10.34
C SER A 54 6.43 16.41 -9.03
N PRO A 55 6.59 17.66 -8.59
CA PRO A 55 7.25 17.96 -7.33
C PRO A 55 6.58 17.28 -6.14
N LYS A 56 7.38 16.79 -5.21
CA LYS A 56 6.88 16.27 -3.93
C LYS A 56 6.47 17.42 -3.02
N TYR A 57 5.24 17.35 -2.50
CA TYR A 57 4.73 18.30 -1.53
C TYR A 57 4.56 17.61 -0.18
N GLY A 58 5.42 17.95 0.77
CA GLY A 58 5.37 17.39 2.11
C GLY A 58 5.97 15.96 2.23
N ILE A 59 5.81 15.39 3.41
CA ILE A 59 6.26 14.04 3.75
C ILE A 59 5.02 13.13 3.84
N PRO A 60 4.92 12.07 3.01
CA PRO A 60 3.78 11.17 3.07
C PRO A 60 3.74 10.42 4.41
N ILE A 61 2.56 10.35 5.00
CA ILE A 61 2.30 9.62 6.24
C ILE A 61 1.28 8.51 5.96
N PRO A 62 1.50 7.27 6.41
CA PRO A 62 0.57 6.14 6.19
C PRO A 62 -0.68 6.24 7.07
N MET A 63 -1.37 7.38 7.03
CA MET A 63 -2.47 7.70 7.93
C MET A 63 -3.62 6.69 7.84
N PHE A 64 -3.93 6.22 6.64
CA PHE A 64 -4.97 5.22 6.46
C PHE A 64 -4.60 3.90 7.13
N ASN A 65 -3.35 3.44 6.94
CA ASN A 65 -2.87 2.20 7.52
C ASN A 65 -2.62 2.29 9.03
N LEU A 66 -2.31 3.47 9.56
CA LEU A 66 -2.27 3.70 11.01
C LEU A 66 -3.64 3.46 11.69
N VAL A 67 -4.72 3.51 10.93
CA VAL A 67 -6.07 3.33 11.48
C VAL A 67 -6.68 1.98 11.09
N TYR A 68 -6.35 1.45 9.90
CA TYR A 68 -7.10 0.35 9.28
C TYR A 68 -6.22 -0.77 8.73
N HIS A 69 -4.93 -0.82 9.07
CA HIS A 69 -4.00 -1.81 8.50
C HIS A 69 -4.47 -3.26 8.71
N ASP A 70 -4.92 -3.57 9.90
CA ASP A 70 -5.42 -4.89 10.31
C ASP A 70 -6.83 -5.23 9.80
N CYS A 71 -7.48 -4.30 9.10
CA CYS A 71 -8.87 -4.45 8.64
C CYS A 71 -8.98 -4.91 7.19
N LEU A 72 -8.01 -4.61 6.34
CA LEU A 72 -8.05 -4.93 4.90
C LEU A 72 -6.68 -5.29 4.37
N VAL A 73 -6.66 -6.12 3.32
CA VAL A 73 -5.46 -6.35 2.52
C VAL A 73 -5.32 -5.22 1.49
N ILE A 74 -4.18 -4.54 1.51
CA ILE A 74 -3.82 -3.47 0.59
C ILE A 74 -2.56 -3.88 -0.17
N PRO A 75 -2.64 -4.13 -1.48
CA PRO A 75 -1.48 -4.45 -2.30
C PRO A 75 -0.72 -3.18 -2.66
N TRP A 76 0.59 -3.33 -2.80
CA TRP A 76 1.52 -2.28 -3.18
C TRP A 76 2.32 -2.67 -4.40
N MET A 77 2.53 -1.73 -5.30
CA MET A 77 3.40 -1.91 -6.46
C MET A 77 4.84 -2.20 -6.00
N MET A 78 5.57 -2.95 -6.82
CA MET A 78 6.94 -3.38 -6.53
C MET A 78 7.97 -2.69 -7.42
N GLU A 79 7.55 -1.76 -8.24
CA GLU A 79 8.39 -1.04 -9.19
C GLU A 79 9.38 -0.11 -8.46
N LYS A 80 10.51 0.11 -9.12
CA LYS A 80 11.49 1.10 -8.73
C LYS A 80 11.61 2.13 -9.85
N LEU A 81 11.18 3.35 -9.56
CA LEU A 81 11.40 4.50 -10.43
C LEU A 81 12.69 5.22 -10.04
N PRO A 82 13.25 6.08 -10.92
CA PRO A 82 14.48 6.83 -10.61
C PRO A 82 14.40 7.64 -9.32
N GLU A 83 13.22 8.14 -8.97
CA GLU A 83 12.99 9.00 -7.81
C GLU A 83 12.18 8.33 -6.69
N GLU A 84 11.65 7.13 -6.92
CA GLU A 84 10.74 6.45 -5.98
C GLU A 84 10.94 4.94 -5.97
N ASP A 85 10.99 4.35 -4.80
CA ASP A 85 11.03 2.91 -4.59
C ASP A 85 9.76 2.45 -3.89
N TYR A 86 8.81 1.90 -4.65
CA TYR A 86 7.52 1.50 -4.12
C TYR A 86 7.58 0.34 -3.13
N MET A 87 8.61 -0.52 -3.21
CA MET A 87 8.83 -1.57 -2.21
C MET A 87 9.04 -0.99 -0.81
N LEU A 88 9.76 0.13 -0.69
CA LEU A 88 10.00 0.76 0.61
C LEU A 88 8.71 1.29 1.23
N TYR A 89 7.84 1.83 0.40
CA TYR A 89 6.51 2.24 0.85
C TYR A 89 5.63 1.04 1.21
N ALA A 90 5.70 -0.06 0.46
CA ALA A 90 5.01 -1.29 0.82
C ALA A 90 5.45 -1.80 2.20
N LEU A 91 6.76 -1.81 2.47
CA LEU A 91 7.31 -2.18 3.78
C LEU A 91 6.81 -1.24 4.88
N LEU A 92 6.89 0.09 4.69
CA LEU A 92 6.41 1.07 5.68
C LEU A 92 4.92 0.91 6.03
N ASN A 93 4.14 0.44 5.08
CA ASN A 93 2.70 0.25 5.24
C ASN A 93 2.31 -1.18 5.61
N GLY A 94 3.24 -2.11 5.69
CA GLY A 94 2.95 -3.53 5.94
C GLY A 94 2.11 -4.17 4.83
N GLY A 95 2.11 -3.60 3.62
CA GLY A 95 1.25 -3.98 2.52
C GLY A 95 1.63 -5.30 1.86
N ALA A 96 0.68 -5.91 1.15
CA ALA A 96 0.92 -7.10 0.33
C ALA A 96 1.64 -6.71 -0.98
N PRO A 97 2.48 -7.57 -1.56
CA PRO A 97 3.11 -7.27 -2.84
C PRO A 97 2.09 -7.39 -3.97
N TYR A 98 2.15 -6.44 -4.90
CA TYR A 98 1.33 -6.44 -6.11
C TYR A 98 2.21 -6.35 -7.35
N LEU A 99 2.16 -7.40 -8.16
CA LEU A 99 2.93 -7.49 -9.39
C LEU A 99 1.99 -7.44 -10.58
N ILE A 100 1.97 -6.32 -11.29
CA ILE A 100 1.22 -6.16 -12.52
C ILE A 100 2.11 -6.59 -13.68
N ARG A 101 1.69 -7.61 -14.42
CA ARG A 101 2.33 -8.05 -15.65
C ARG A 101 1.41 -7.95 -16.86
N ASP A 102 0.33 -7.21 -16.76
CA ASP A 102 -0.60 -7.04 -17.88
C ASP A 102 -0.06 -5.99 -18.84
N PRO A 103 0.25 -6.35 -20.10
CA PRO A 103 0.68 -5.39 -21.13
C PRO A 103 -0.32 -4.24 -21.34
N ALA A 104 -1.59 -4.45 -21.06
CA ALA A 104 -2.61 -3.40 -21.15
C ALA A 104 -2.42 -2.31 -20.09
N TYR A 105 -1.90 -2.65 -18.92
CA TYR A 105 -1.51 -1.68 -17.89
C TYR A 105 -0.11 -1.09 -18.13
N LEU A 106 0.78 -1.86 -18.71
CA LEU A 106 2.14 -1.43 -19.05
C LEU A 106 2.19 -0.54 -20.30
N GLY A 107 1.10 -0.52 -21.09
CA GLY A 107 1.04 0.18 -22.38
C GLY A 107 0.40 1.56 -22.35
N ILE A 108 -0.13 2.03 -21.23
CA ILE A 108 -0.65 3.39 -21.14
C ILE A 108 0.54 4.33 -20.96
N ASP A 109 0.91 4.99 -22.04
CA ASP A 109 1.92 6.06 -22.14
C ASP A 109 3.40 5.68 -21.91
N GLY A 110 3.79 4.41 -22.07
CA GLY A 110 5.20 4.02 -22.02
C GLY A 110 5.89 4.19 -20.66
N ALA A 111 5.10 4.38 -19.58
CA ALA A 111 5.65 4.73 -18.28
C ALA A 111 6.19 3.53 -17.49
N PHE A 112 5.82 2.29 -17.85
CA PHE A 112 6.24 1.10 -17.11
C PHE A 112 6.56 -0.06 -18.03
N THR A 113 7.73 -0.07 -18.61
CA THR A 113 8.31 -1.30 -19.15
C THR A 113 9.18 -1.94 -18.05
N LEU A 114 8.57 -2.79 -17.24
CA LEU A 114 9.27 -3.55 -16.19
C LEU A 114 10.54 -4.23 -16.67
N GLU A 115 10.62 -4.58 -17.95
CA GLU A 115 11.77 -5.24 -18.55
C GLU A 115 12.93 -4.29 -18.84
N GLU A 116 12.69 -2.98 -19.05
CA GLU A 116 13.75 -2.00 -19.35
C GLU A 116 14.41 -1.46 -18.08
N GLU A 117 13.67 -1.38 -16.95
CA GLU A 117 14.17 -0.75 -15.73
C GLU A 117 14.66 -1.74 -14.68
N MET A 118 14.09 -2.95 -14.64
CA MET A 118 14.48 -3.96 -13.66
C MET A 118 14.31 -5.39 -14.21
N PRO A 119 15.36 -6.23 -14.14
CA PRO A 119 15.27 -7.64 -14.49
C PRO A 119 14.21 -8.36 -13.65
N TRP A 120 13.48 -9.29 -14.27
CA TRP A 120 12.39 -10.03 -13.65
C TRP A 120 12.77 -10.73 -12.34
N GLU A 121 13.98 -11.28 -12.26
CA GLU A 121 14.52 -11.93 -11.07
C GLU A 121 14.59 -10.97 -9.89
N LYS A 122 14.99 -9.73 -10.14
CA LYS A 122 15.00 -8.68 -9.09
C LYS A 122 13.59 -8.28 -8.65
N HIS A 123 12.65 -8.26 -9.57
CA HIS A 123 11.25 -8.07 -9.19
C HIS A 123 10.74 -9.17 -8.27
N LEU A 124 11.01 -10.42 -8.60
CA LEU A 124 10.64 -11.57 -7.75
C LEU A 124 11.32 -11.52 -6.38
N GLU A 125 12.56 -11.06 -6.31
CA GLU A 125 13.25 -10.85 -5.03
C GLU A 125 12.52 -9.82 -4.17
N ARG A 126 12.13 -8.69 -4.76
CA ARG A 126 11.37 -7.63 -4.07
C ARG A 126 10.01 -8.13 -3.60
N VAL A 127 9.29 -8.87 -4.44
CA VAL A 127 8.02 -9.51 -4.08
C VAL A 127 8.21 -10.45 -2.87
N ARG A 128 9.26 -11.26 -2.84
CA ARG A 128 9.55 -12.16 -1.72
C ARG A 128 9.80 -11.38 -0.42
N ILE A 129 10.64 -10.33 -0.47
CA ILE A 129 10.93 -9.49 0.71
C ILE A 129 9.63 -8.93 1.31
N VAL A 130 8.76 -8.36 0.47
CA VAL A 130 7.50 -7.77 0.93
C VAL A 130 6.53 -8.86 1.38
N SER A 131 6.46 -9.99 0.67
CA SER A 131 5.60 -11.13 1.03
C SER A 131 5.98 -11.72 2.40
N ASP A 132 7.28 -11.97 2.62
CA ASP A 132 7.79 -12.51 3.87
C ASP A 132 7.53 -11.53 5.04
N PHE A 133 7.62 -10.23 4.79
CA PHE A 133 7.29 -9.23 5.80
C PHE A 133 5.78 -9.16 6.05
N HIS A 134 4.98 -9.10 4.98
CA HIS A 134 3.51 -9.06 5.06
C HIS A 134 2.93 -10.30 5.77
N GLU A 135 3.48 -11.49 5.56
CA GLU A 135 3.07 -12.71 6.27
C GLU A 135 3.16 -12.54 7.80
N ASN A 136 4.10 -11.73 8.27
CA ASN A 136 4.28 -11.47 9.69
C ASN A 136 3.44 -10.31 10.24
N VAL A 137 3.06 -9.34 9.43
CA VAL A 137 2.41 -8.11 9.90
C VAL A 137 1.03 -7.84 9.30
N GLY A 138 0.59 -8.62 8.31
CA GLY A 138 -0.62 -8.34 7.54
C GLY A 138 -1.92 -8.29 8.35
N ASP A 139 -1.98 -8.96 9.49
CA ASP A 139 -3.09 -8.96 10.45
C ASP A 139 -2.79 -8.18 11.74
N ALA A 140 -1.63 -7.50 11.81
CA ALA A 140 -1.21 -6.74 12.98
C ALA A 140 -1.55 -5.26 12.81
N GLU A 141 -2.03 -4.62 13.87
CA GLU A 141 -2.24 -3.17 13.90
C GLU A 141 -0.92 -2.42 13.66
N LEU A 142 -0.91 -1.42 12.78
CA LEU A 142 0.20 -0.47 12.64
C LEU A 142 0.08 0.58 13.75
N VAL A 143 0.84 0.40 14.83
CA VAL A 143 0.67 1.20 16.06
C VAL A 143 1.48 2.49 16.08
N LYS A 144 2.50 2.61 15.24
CA LYS A 144 3.36 3.80 15.23
C LYS A 144 4.03 4.00 13.87
N HIS A 145 4.12 5.25 13.46
CA HIS A 145 4.94 5.69 12.36
C HIS A 145 5.77 6.91 12.77
N GLU A 146 7.06 6.89 12.46
CA GLU A 146 8.02 7.91 12.86
C GLU A 146 8.80 8.42 11.67
N ILE A 147 8.97 9.75 11.61
CA ILE A 147 9.90 10.41 10.69
C ILE A 147 11.18 10.64 11.48
N LEU A 148 12.29 10.03 11.04
CA LEU A 148 13.54 9.97 11.78
C LEU A 148 14.54 11.04 11.39
N ASP A 149 14.26 11.84 10.35
CA ASP A 149 15.08 12.95 9.92
C ASP A 149 14.24 14.13 9.43
N ASP A 150 14.83 15.32 9.38
CA ASP A 150 14.15 16.56 9.01
C ASP A 150 13.68 16.61 7.55
N LYS A 151 14.19 15.72 6.70
CA LYS A 151 13.83 15.65 5.27
C LYS A 151 12.76 14.62 4.97
N GLY A 152 12.45 13.75 5.96
CA GLY A 152 11.47 12.67 5.81
C GLY A 152 11.93 11.48 4.98
N PHE A 153 13.24 11.36 4.72
CA PHE A 153 13.75 10.20 3.99
C PHE A 153 13.84 8.96 4.88
N ARG A 154 14.25 9.13 6.14
CA ARG A 154 14.30 8.03 7.07
C ARG A 154 13.00 7.95 7.86
N GLN A 155 12.34 6.80 7.74
CA GLN A 155 11.04 6.57 8.36
C GLN A 155 11.01 5.19 9.02
N ARG A 156 10.23 5.04 10.09
CA ARG A 156 10.04 3.78 10.79
C ARG A 156 8.56 3.54 11.05
N SER A 157 8.12 2.33 10.77
CA SER A 157 6.80 1.81 11.15
C SER A 157 6.94 0.67 12.14
N THR A 158 6.07 0.65 13.17
CA THR A 158 6.05 -0.39 14.22
C THR A 158 4.66 -1.00 14.29
N PHE A 159 4.61 -2.33 14.39
CA PHE A 159 3.39 -3.13 14.42
C PHE A 159 3.15 -3.70 15.81
N ALA A 160 1.88 -3.93 16.17
CA ALA A 160 1.47 -4.38 17.51
C ALA A 160 2.09 -5.72 17.95
N ASN A 161 2.49 -6.54 17.01
CA ASN A 161 3.14 -7.84 17.26
C ASN A 161 4.66 -7.77 17.47
N GLY A 162 5.22 -6.56 17.61
CA GLY A 162 6.63 -6.28 17.86
C GLY A 162 7.51 -6.19 16.63
N TYR A 163 6.97 -6.38 15.42
CA TYR A 163 7.72 -6.12 14.20
C TYR A 163 7.87 -4.61 13.95
N ALA A 164 9.03 -4.22 13.47
CA ALA A 164 9.30 -2.87 13.00
C ALA A 164 10.11 -2.89 11.71
N VAL A 165 9.88 -1.91 10.87
CA VAL A 165 10.66 -1.65 9.66
C VAL A 165 11.15 -0.21 9.66
N GLU A 166 12.43 -0.02 9.40
CA GLU A 166 13.03 1.29 9.12
C GLU A 166 13.47 1.32 7.66
N VAL A 167 13.17 2.40 6.97
CA VAL A 167 13.56 2.62 5.59
C VAL A 167 14.30 3.94 5.44
N ASP A 168 15.19 3.99 4.46
CA ASP A 168 15.80 5.22 3.96
C ASP A 168 15.45 5.37 2.47
N LEU A 169 14.52 6.27 2.21
CA LEU A 169 14.01 6.53 0.86
C LEU A 169 15.08 7.17 -0.06
N GLN A 170 16.12 7.78 0.50
CA GLN A 170 17.20 8.40 -0.27
C GLN A 170 18.22 7.36 -0.76
N THR A 171 18.58 6.41 0.11
CA THR A 171 19.58 5.38 -0.21
C THR A 171 18.96 4.10 -0.78
N GLY A 172 17.66 3.92 -0.62
CA GLY A 172 16.97 2.69 -0.99
C GLY A 172 17.20 1.54 0.00
N SER A 173 17.71 1.83 1.19
CA SER A 173 17.99 0.81 2.20
C SER A 173 16.83 0.61 3.17
N TYR A 174 16.74 -0.57 3.74
CA TYR A 174 15.75 -0.91 4.77
C TYR A 174 16.32 -1.89 5.79
N SER A 175 15.70 -1.96 6.96
CA SER A 175 15.95 -2.98 7.97
C SER A 175 14.65 -3.39 8.64
N ILE A 176 14.49 -4.69 8.86
CA ILE A 176 13.35 -5.28 9.57
C ILE A 176 13.86 -5.84 10.89
N SER A 177 13.16 -5.56 11.97
CA SER A 177 13.46 -6.05 13.31
C SER A 177 12.20 -6.58 13.99
N LYS A 178 12.41 -7.41 15.02
CA LYS A 178 11.36 -7.86 15.93
C LYS A 178 11.84 -7.61 17.35
N GLU A 179 11.11 -6.83 18.12
CA GLU A 179 11.35 -6.51 19.54
C GLU A 179 10.57 -7.46 20.45
#